data_114d2e76ce09f5ca6b5537ad576310c3
#
_entry.id   114d2e76ce09f5ca6b5537ad576310c3
#
_cell.length_a   1.000
_cell.length_b   1.000
_cell.length_c   1.000
_cell.angle_alpha   90.00
_cell.angle_beta   90.00
_cell.angle_gamma   90.00
#
_symmetry.space_group_name_H-M   'P 1'
#
loop_
_entity.id
_entity.type
_entity.pdbx_description
1 polymer ?
#
loop_
_entity_poly.entity_id
_entity_poly.type
_entity_poly.pdbx_seq_one_letter_code
_entity_poly.pdbx_strand_id
1 'polypeptide(L)'
;MISVHHFRPLRPAALLAALAFSATMNLAQAAGFSLPQTAAEEPAFLAALGVPAQTPLRYQDEDGRDLPREAFYQRLKAAEGKLSVAISKSTQGVALQLQPPGRRPDTARFKVSAGDAVPGFSLRSLDQAALSPDTLKGRYTLMSFYFAGCAPCVAEVPVLNGLQARMPELRLAAVTFDDEATSRRFVQDHGLRWPVYPQAKPFLQSLGVNSFPAFALLSPEGKVVSIGPLHELQRSEKPVELLQRWVQEQIARDAGKT
;
A
#
# COMPACT_ATOMS: atom_id res chain seq x y z
N MET A 1 44.81 58.85 -38.44
CA MET A 1 44.69 57.93 -39.63
C MET A 1 43.44 57.19 -39.49
N ILE A 2 42.53 57.47 -40.33
CA ILE A 2 41.41 56.75 -40.93
C ILE A 2 40.49 55.94 -40.01
N SER A 3 39.37 56.58 -39.72
CA SER A 3 38.11 56.09 -39.27
C SER A 3 37.45 55.20 -40.33
N VAL A 4 36.80 54.13 -39.93
CA VAL A 4 35.67 53.54 -40.66
C VAL A 4 34.56 53.13 -39.75
N HIS A 5 33.45 53.83 -39.89
CA HIS A 5 32.15 53.51 -39.34
C HIS A 5 31.58 52.26 -39.97
N HIS A 6 30.98 51.36 -39.18
CA HIS A 6 29.99 50.42 -39.70
C HIS A 6 28.76 50.34 -38.83
N PHE A 7 27.67 50.55 -39.51
CA PHE A 7 26.25 50.57 -39.15
C PHE A 7 25.78 49.34 -38.38
N ARG A 8 24.97 49.61 -37.35
CA ARG A 8 24.06 48.62 -36.73
C ARG A 8 22.76 48.54 -37.51
N PRO A 9 22.19 47.34 -37.70
CA PRO A 9 20.76 47.20 -37.89
C PRO A 9 20.08 46.73 -36.60
N LEU A 10 18.98 47.39 -36.26
CA LEU A 10 18.02 47.05 -35.25
C LEU A 10 17.36 45.68 -35.51
N ARG A 11 17.27 44.87 -34.50
CA ARG A 11 16.47 43.66 -34.54
C ARG A 11 15.22 43.84 -33.63
N PRO A 12 14.04 43.39 -34.12
CA PRO A 12 12.78 43.56 -33.35
C PRO A 12 12.71 42.60 -32.18
N ALA A 13 12.15 43.10 -31.08
CA ALA A 13 11.80 42.35 -29.90
C ALA A 13 10.67 41.34 -30.18
N ALA A 14 10.97 40.06 -30.06
CA ALA A 14 9.97 39.03 -30.01
C ALA A 14 9.52 38.86 -28.56
N LEU A 15 8.27 39.28 -28.28
CA LEU A 15 7.56 38.92 -27.04
C LEU A 15 7.33 37.40 -27.01
N LEU A 16 8.04 36.69 -26.17
CA LEU A 16 7.70 35.34 -25.79
C LEU A 16 6.74 35.41 -24.60
N ALA A 17 5.46 35.22 -24.88
CA ALA A 17 4.44 34.96 -23.88
C ALA A 17 4.70 33.59 -23.28
N ALA A 18 5.22 33.55 -22.05
CA ALA A 18 5.31 32.34 -21.26
C ALA A 18 3.91 31.96 -20.76
N LEU A 19 3.26 31.02 -21.45
CA LEU A 19 2.10 30.32 -20.94
C LEU A 19 2.56 29.41 -19.78
N ALA A 20 2.32 29.84 -18.55
CA ALA A 20 2.45 29.00 -17.38
C ALA A 20 1.34 27.95 -17.44
N PHE A 21 1.67 26.76 -17.93
CA PHE A 21 0.83 25.57 -17.81
C PHE A 21 0.99 25.05 -16.38
N SER A 22 0.07 25.42 -15.49
CA SER A 22 -0.05 24.81 -14.17
C SER A 22 -0.58 23.40 -14.36
N ALA A 23 0.34 22.45 -14.54
CA ALA A 23 0.02 21.03 -14.48
C ALA A 23 -0.14 20.64 -13.00
N THR A 24 -1.34 20.67 -12.48
CA THR A 24 -1.71 19.91 -11.30
C THR A 24 -1.69 18.43 -11.67
N MET A 25 -0.52 17.81 -11.63
CA MET A 25 -0.40 16.36 -11.76
C MET A 25 -1.02 15.71 -10.51
N ASN A 26 -2.17 15.07 -10.72
CA ASN A 26 -2.73 14.14 -9.75
C ASN A 26 -1.68 13.04 -9.48
N LEU A 27 -1.25 12.86 -8.24
CA LEU A 27 -0.26 11.84 -7.84
C LEU A 27 -0.67 10.40 -8.22
N ALA A 28 -1.92 10.16 -8.58
CA ALA A 28 -2.39 8.87 -9.13
C ALA A 28 -1.81 8.56 -10.53
N GLN A 29 -1.32 9.56 -11.26
CA GLN A 29 -0.72 9.38 -12.59
C GLN A 29 0.79 9.11 -12.55
N ALA A 30 1.46 9.31 -11.43
CA ALA A 30 2.90 9.14 -11.32
C ALA A 30 3.36 7.67 -11.30
N ALA A 31 2.45 6.70 -11.11
CA ALA A 31 2.78 5.28 -11.05
C ALA A 31 2.33 4.46 -12.28
N GLY A 32 1.76 5.09 -13.32
CA GLY A 32 1.38 4.39 -14.56
C GLY A 32 0.26 3.34 -14.43
N PHE A 33 -0.40 3.27 -13.28
CA PHE A 33 -1.50 2.32 -13.04
C PHE A 33 -2.85 3.01 -13.25
N SER A 34 -3.39 2.89 -14.46
CA SER A 34 -4.80 3.22 -14.70
C SER A 34 -5.66 2.02 -14.32
N LEU A 35 -6.71 2.23 -13.54
CA LEU A 35 -7.75 1.21 -13.36
C LEU A 35 -8.35 0.86 -14.72
N PRO A 36 -8.56 -0.43 -15.03
CA PRO A 36 -9.15 -0.81 -16.31
C PRO A 36 -10.57 -0.26 -16.39
N GLN A 37 -10.85 0.47 -17.46
CA GLN A 37 -12.18 1.00 -17.74
C GLN A 37 -13.00 0.05 -18.60
N THR A 38 -12.33 -0.95 -19.19
CA THR A 38 -12.92 -1.95 -20.06
C THR A 38 -12.39 -3.34 -19.75
N ALA A 39 -13.18 -4.36 -20.11
CA ALA A 39 -12.75 -5.75 -20.01
C ALA A 39 -11.49 -6.07 -20.84
N ALA A 40 -11.22 -5.31 -21.90
CA ALA A 40 -10.05 -5.51 -22.75
C ALA A 40 -8.73 -5.06 -22.06
N GLU A 41 -8.78 -4.06 -21.18
CA GLU A 41 -7.62 -3.53 -20.45
C GLU A 41 -7.26 -4.38 -19.22
N GLU A 42 -8.20 -5.20 -18.74
CA GLU A 42 -8.05 -5.97 -17.50
C GLU A 42 -6.85 -6.91 -17.48
N PRO A 43 -6.53 -7.70 -18.53
CA PRO A 43 -5.41 -8.62 -18.48
C PRO A 43 -4.07 -7.91 -18.25
N ALA A 44 -3.84 -6.78 -18.90
CA ALA A 44 -2.63 -5.98 -18.73
C ALA A 44 -2.55 -5.39 -17.31
N PHE A 45 -3.68 -4.90 -16.80
CA PHE A 45 -3.79 -4.38 -15.44
C PHE A 45 -3.51 -5.47 -14.38
N LEU A 46 -4.12 -6.65 -14.50
CA LEU A 46 -3.90 -7.76 -13.58
C LEU A 46 -2.47 -8.29 -13.64
N ALA A 47 -1.87 -8.36 -14.83
CA ALA A 47 -0.47 -8.74 -15.00
C ALA A 47 0.47 -7.75 -14.30
N ALA A 48 0.20 -6.46 -14.41
CA ALA A 48 0.95 -5.42 -13.71
C ALA A 48 0.82 -5.50 -12.17
N LEU A 49 -0.31 -6.06 -11.67
CA LEU A 49 -0.51 -6.36 -10.25
C LEU A 49 0.09 -7.72 -9.82
N GLY A 50 0.82 -8.40 -10.71
CA GLY A 50 1.39 -9.71 -10.44
C GLY A 50 0.32 -10.80 -10.24
N VAL A 51 -0.86 -10.66 -10.88
CA VAL A 51 -1.92 -11.67 -10.86
C VAL A 51 -1.69 -12.63 -12.03
N PRO A 52 -1.47 -13.94 -11.79
CA PRO A 52 -1.32 -14.92 -12.86
C PRO A 52 -2.57 -14.99 -13.74
N ALA A 53 -2.38 -15.22 -15.05
CA ALA A 53 -3.47 -15.22 -16.03
C ALA A 53 -4.60 -16.22 -15.73
N GLN A 54 -4.29 -17.33 -15.05
CA GLN A 54 -5.26 -18.39 -14.69
C GLN A 54 -5.91 -18.17 -13.32
N THR A 55 -5.65 -17.03 -12.65
CA THR A 55 -6.25 -16.75 -11.35
C THR A 55 -7.76 -16.58 -11.50
N PRO A 56 -8.59 -17.29 -10.71
CA PRO A 56 -10.02 -17.08 -10.70
C PRO A 56 -10.36 -15.63 -10.35
N LEU A 57 -11.23 -15.00 -11.16
CA LEU A 57 -11.68 -13.64 -10.96
C LEU A 57 -13.16 -13.62 -10.56
N ARG A 58 -13.52 -12.76 -9.63
CA ARG A 58 -14.90 -12.44 -9.28
C ARG A 58 -15.11 -10.94 -9.41
N TYR A 59 -16.26 -10.56 -9.91
CA TYR A 59 -16.67 -9.17 -10.08
C TYR A 59 -17.86 -8.91 -9.19
N GLN A 60 -17.85 -7.82 -8.45
CA GLN A 60 -18.85 -7.53 -7.44
C GLN A 60 -19.38 -6.10 -7.59
N ASP A 61 -20.66 -5.92 -7.29
CA ASP A 61 -21.26 -4.60 -7.17
C ASP A 61 -20.82 -3.91 -5.87
N GLU A 62 -21.38 -2.72 -5.59
CA GLU A 62 -21.06 -1.90 -4.43
C GLU A 62 -21.47 -2.57 -3.10
N ASP A 63 -22.38 -3.53 -3.15
CA ASP A 63 -22.85 -4.29 -1.97
C ASP A 63 -22.13 -5.63 -1.81
N GLY A 64 -21.19 -5.96 -2.72
CA GLY A 64 -20.42 -7.22 -2.69
C GLY A 64 -21.16 -8.40 -3.34
N ARG A 65 -22.24 -8.16 -4.09
CA ARG A 65 -22.94 -9.21 -4.84
C ARG A 65 -22.21 -9.48 -6.14
N ASP A 66 -22.07 -10.74 -6.49
CA ASP A 66 -21.37 -11.12 -7.73
C ASP A 66 -22.10 -10.60 -8.98
N LEU A 67 -21.34 -10.09 -9.93
CA LEU A 67 -21.78 -9.60 -11.22
C LEU A 67 -21.09 -10.39 -12.35
N PRO A 68 -21.73 -10.55 -13.50
CA PRO A 68 -21.03 -10.89 -14.74
C PRO A 68 -19.97 -9.84 -15.07
N ARG A 69 -18.84 -10.27 -15.63
CA ARG A 69 -17.71 -9.39 -15.99
C ARG A 69 -18.15 -8.19 -16.85
N GLU A 70 -18.94 -8.44 -17.87
CA GLU A 70 -19.43 -7.41 -18.77
C GLU A 70 -20.32 -6.38 -18.05
N ALA A 71 -21.20 -6.84 -17.17
CA ALA A 71 -22.06 -5.98 -16.37
C ALA A 71 -21.25 -5.09 -15.41
N PHE A 72 -20.19 -5.63 -14.84
CA PHE A 72 -19.25 -4.87 -13.99
C PHE A 72 -18.64 -3.69 -14.75
N TYR A 73 -18.07 -3.94 -15.94
CA TYR A 73 -17.45 -2.87 -16.73
C TYR A 73 -18.45 -1.89 -17.33
N GLN A 74 -19.63 -2.33 -17.72
CA GLN A 74 -20.72 -1.44 -18.14
C GLN A 74 -21.11 -0.49 -17.01
N ARG A 75 -21.25 -1.00 -15.79
CA ARG A 75 -21.62 -0.20 -14.61
C ARG A 75 -20.49 0.77 -14.22
N LEU A 76 -19.24 0.34 -14.26
CA LEU A 76 -18.09 1.19 -14.01
C LEU A 76 -18.01 2.35 -15.02
N LYS A 77 -18.21 2.06 -16.32
CA LYS A 77 -18.23 3.05 -17.38
C LYS A 77 -19.39 4.04 -17.24
N ALA A 78 -20.60 3.54 -16.97
CA ALA A 78 -21.78 4.38 -16.78
C ALA A 78 -21.69 5.32 -15.57
N ALA A 79 -20.83 5.01 -14.62
CA ALA A 79 -20.63 5.83 -13.43
C ALA A 79 -19.77 7.08 -13.68
N GLU A 80 -19.18 7.26 -14.86
CA GLU A 80 -18.41 8.45 -15.25
C GLU A 80 -17.38 8.89 -14.19
N GLY A 81 -16.64 7.95 -13.64
CA GLY A 81 -15.63 8.21 -12.59
C GLY A 81 -16.20 8.38 -11.17
N LYS A 82 -17.51 8.22 -10.97
CA LYS A 82 -18.14 8.24 -9.64
C LYS A 82 -17.99 6.92 -8.89
N LEU A 83 -17.46 5.88 -9.54
CA LEU A 83 -17.12 4.62 -8.91
C LEU A 83 -15.61 4.38 -9.01
N SER A 84 -15.06 3.73 -8.02
CA SER A 84 -13.72 3.16 -8.00
C SER A 84 -13.79 1.63 -7.94
N VAL A 85 -12.64 0.96 -8.08
CA VAL A 85 -12.55 -0.50 -7.98
C VAL A 85 -11.66 -0.85 -6.80
N ALA A 86 -12.21 -1.59 -5.85
CA ALA A 86 -11.42 -2.25 -4.83
C ALA A 86 -11.00 -3.64 -5.33
N ILE A 87 -9.75 -4.01 -5.06
CA ILE A 87 -9.19 -5.29 -5.44
C ILE A 87 -8.82 -6.04 -4.18
N SER A 88 -9.33 -7.25 -4.03
CA SER A 88 -8.97 -8.14 -2.94
C SER A 88 -8.40 -9.44 -3.49
N LYS A 89 -7.25 -9.86 -2.97
CA LYS A 89 -6.64 -11.17 -3.27
C LYS A 89 -6.90 -12.12 -2.11
N SER A 90 -7.33 -13.33 -2.43
CA SER A 90 -7.56 -14.39 -1.46
C SER A 90 -6.97 -15.71 -1.96
N THR A 91 -7.08 -16.75 -1.14
CA THR A 91 -6.72 -18.12 -1.55
C THR A 91 -7.62 -18.68 -2.65
N GLN A 92 -8.79 -18.06 -2.86
CA GLN A 92 -9.79 -18.48 -3.85
C GLN A 92 -9.69 -17.68 -5.16
N GLY A 93 -8.79 -16.69 -5.22
CA GLY A 93 -8.61 -15.85 -6.40
C GLY A 93 -8.62 -14.35 -6.08
N VAL A 94 -8.94 -13.55 -7.08
CA VAL A 94 -9.02 -12.09 -7.00
C VAL A 94 -10.46 -11.65 -7.18
N ALA A 95 -10.95 -10.78 -6.31
CA ALA A 95 -12.22 -10.11 -6.48
C ALA A 95 -12.00 -8.62 -6.79
N LEU A 96 -12.73 -8.14 -7.81
CA LEU A 96 -12.85 -6.73 -8.18
C LEU A 96 -14.24 -6.25 -7.75
N GLN A 97 -14.32 -5.27 -6.86
CA GLN A 97 -15.58 -4.75 -6.35
C GLN A 97 -15.74 -3.28 -6.71
N LEU A 98 -16.92 -2.91 -7.23
CA LEU A 98 -17.29 -1.51 -7.43
C LEU A 98 -17.47 -0.81 -6.10
N GLN A 99 -16.99 0.44 -6.01
CA GLN A 99 -17.10 1.23 -4.77
C GLN A 99 -17.41 2.69 -5.07
N PRO A 100 -18.35 3.31 -4.34
CA PRO A 100 -18.55 4.74 -4.36
C PRO A 100 -17.29 5.48 -3.88
N PRO A 101 -17.01 6.67 -4.38
CA PRO A 101 -15.92 7.49 -3.87
C PRO A 101 -16.05 7.68 -2.35
N GLY A 102 -14.99 7.36 -1.63
CA GLY A 102 -14.94 7.49 -0.17
C GLY A 102 -15.55 6.33 0.63
N ARG A 103 -16.24 5.39 0.00
CA ARG A 103 -16.62 4.14 0.69
C ARG A 103 -15.38 3.27 0.81
N ARG A 104 -14.96 3.05 2.03
CA ARG A 104 -13.92 2.07 2.36
C ARG A 104 -14.53 0.67 2.21
N PRO A 105 -13.80 -0.32 1.66
CA PRO A 105 -14.24 -1.69 1.77
C PRO A 105 -14.43 -2.02 3.26
N ASP A 106 -15.62 -2.40 3.64
CA ASP A 106 -15.93 -2.91 4.99
C ASP A 106 -15.38 -4.34 5.16
N THR A 107 -14.29 -4.65 4.47
CA THR A 107 -13.76 -6.00 4.25
C THR A 107 -12.58 -6.35 5.14
N ALA A 108 -12.04 -5.41 5.89
CA ALA A 108 -11.00 -5.71 6.88
C ALA A 108 -11.65 -6.27 8.17
N ARG A 109 -12.21 -7.45 8.08
CA ARG A 109 -12.64 -8.18 9.27
C ARG A 109 -11.45 -8.95 9.81
N PHE A 110 -10.66 -8.28 10.63
CA PHE A 110 -9.64 -8.97 11.41
C PHE A 110 -10.31 -9.96 12.36
N LYS A 111 -9.69 -11.13 12.51
CA LYS A 111 -10.16 -12.18 13.45
C LYS A 111 -9.68 -11.93 14.88
N VAL A 112 -8.87 -10.90 15.07
CA VAL A 112 -8.30 -10.47 16.34
C VAL A 112 -8.62 -9.00 16.58
N SER A 113 -8.72 -8.65 17.85
CA SER A 113 -9.02 -7.31 18.35
C SER A 113 -7.95 -6.86 19.34
N ALA A 114 -7.95 -5.57 19.69
CA ALA A 114 -7.06 -5.06 20.72
C ALA A 114 -7.29 -5.80 22.06
N GLY A 115 -6.20 -6.27 22.67
CA GLY A 115 -6.17 -7.09 23.88
C GLY A 115 -6.05 -8.60 23.63
N ASP A 116 -6.38 -9.08 22.44
CA ASP A 116 -6.24 -10.50 22.11
C ASP A 116 -4.77 -10.90 22.04
N ALA A 117 -4.45 -12.13 22.44
CA ALA A 117 -3.15 -12.71 22.18
C ALA A 117 -2.97 -12.92 20.67
N VAL A 118 -1.78 -12.60 20.15
CA VAL A 118 -1.46 -12.91 18.76
C VAL A 118 -1.53 -14.42 18.52
N PRO A 119 -2.19 -14.90 17.45
CA PRO A 119 -2.21 -16.32 17.14
C PRO A 119 -0.80 -16.91 17.01
N GLY A 120 -0.66 -18.20 17.34
CA GLY A 120 0.62 -18.89 17.19
C GLY A 120 1.14 -18.85 15.75
N PHE A 121 2.42 -18.52 15.58
CA PHE A 121 3.09 -18.49 14.28
C PHE A 121 4.58 -18.75 14.43
N SER A 122 5.21 -19.12 13.33
CA SER A 122 6.68 -19.21 13.20
C SER A 122 7.06 -18.76 11.80
N LEU A 123 7.76 -17.64 11.71
CA LEU A 123 8.20 -17.04 10.46
C LEU A 123 9.73 -16.93 10.44
N ARG A 124 10.30 -16.92 9.24
CA ARG A 124 11.71 -16.61 9.00
C ARG A 124 11.81 -15.45 8.02
N SER A 125 12.67 -14.48 8.35
CA SER A 125 12.95 -13.39 7.43
C SER A 125 13.79 -13.85 6.24
N LEU A 126 13.92 -12.99 5.23
CA LEU A 126 14.85 -13.20 4.11
C LEU A 126 16.30 -13.42 4.58
N ASP A 127 16.66 -12.88 5.75
CA ASP A 127 17.97 -13.02 6.39
C ASP A 127 17.98 -14.10 7.49
N GLN A 128 17.01 -15.03 7.45
CA GLN A 128 16.86 -16.17 8.34
C GLN A 128 16.59 -15.84 9.82
N ALA A 129 16.29 -14.59 10.17
CA ALA A 129 15.90 -14.24 11.53
C ALA A 129 14.51 -14.81 11.85
N ALA A 130 14.39 -15.47 13.03
CA ALA A 130 13.14 -16.03 13.47
C ALA A 130 12.21 -14.96 14.06
N LEU A 131 10.90 -15.06 13.76
CA LEU A 131 9.85 -14.29 14.38
C LEU A 131 8.73 -15.24 14.82
N SER A 132 8.41 -15.21 16.11
CA SER A 132 7.39 -16.04 16.76
C SER A 132 6.81 -15.30 17.96
N PRO A 133 5.73 -15.77 18.59
CA PRO A 133 5.22 -15.15 19.82
C PRO A 133 6.26 -15.00 20.92
N ASP A 134 7.19 -15.97 21.06
CA ASP A 134 8.26 -15.89 22.05
C ASP A 134 9.29 -14.80 21.74
N THR A 135 9.63 -14.61 20.47
CA THR A 135 10.58 -13.57 20.05
C THR A 135 9.96 -12.16 20.08
N LEU A 136 8.63 -12.03 20.14
CA LEU A 136 7.96 -10.74 20.30
C LEU A 136 8.15 -10.12 21.69
N LYS A 137 8.41 -10.93 22.70
CA LYS A 137 8.49 -10.49 24.10
C LYS A 137 9.50 -9.37 24.33
N GLY A 138 9.17 -8.46 25.23
CA GLY A 138 10.03 -7.40 25.73
C GLY A 138 10.09 -6.14 24.85
N ARG A 139 9.47 -6.13 23.65
CA ARG A 139 9.46 -4.94 22.77
C ARG A 139 8.15 -4.83 22.01
N TYR A 140 7.66 -3.60 21.87
CA TYR A 140 6.60 -3.35 20.88
C TYR A 140 7.07 -3.72 19.49
N THR A 141 6.18 -4.34 18.71
CA THR A 141 6.45 -4.76 17.35
C THR A 141 5.40 -4.19 16.40
N LEU A 142 5.83 -3.42 15.42
CA LEU A 142 4.98 -2.98 14.32
C LEU A 142 5.16 -3.92 13.12
N MET A 143 4.08 -4.56 12.72
CA MET A 143 4.01 -5.36 11.51
C MET A 143 3.34 -4.55 10.41
N SER A 144 3.92 -4.52 9.21
CA SER A 144 3.28 -4.05 7.99
C SER A 144 2.96 -5.26 7.11
N PHE A 145 1.69 -5.41 6.75
CA PHE A 145 1.21 -6.46 5.86
C PHE A 145 1.10 -5.91 4.44
N TYR A 146 1.76 -6.59 3.50
CA TYR A 146 1.86 -6.17 2.12
C TYR A 146 1.88 -7.35 1.16
N PHE A 147 1.84 -7.08 -0.15
CA PHE A 147 2.24 -8.00 -1.22
C PHE A 147 2.90 -7.23 -2.37
N ALA A 148 3.74 -7.90 -3.17
CA ALA A 148 4.60 -7.24 -4.16
C ALA A 148 3.83 -6.46 -5.24
N GLY A 149 2.65 -6.94 -5.65
CA GLY A 149 1.79 -6.25 -6.63
C GLY A 149 0.87 -5.18 -6.04
N CYS A 150 1.10 -4.73 -4.81
CA CYS A 150 0.26 -3.74 -4.11
C CYS A 150 0.84 -2.33 -4.30
N ALA A 151 0.34 -1.56 -5.25
CA ALA A 151 0.83 -0.21 -5.51
C ALA A 151 0.77 0.72 -4.27
N PRO A 152 -0.29 0.73 -3.44
CA PRO A 152 -0.28 1.50 -2.21
C PRO A 152 0.80 1.05 -1.21
N CYS A 153 1.11 -0.27 -1.16
CA CYS A 153 2.15 -0.78 -0.28
C CYS A 153 3.55 -0.32 -0.74
N VAL A 154 3.79 -0.26 -2.05
CA VAL A 154 5.02 0.30 -2.62
C VAL A 154 5.17 1.77 -2.22
N ALA A 155 4.09 2.56 -2.31
CA ALA A 155 4.10 3.97 -1.93
C ALA A 155 4.41 4.19 -0.43
N GLU A 156 4.16 3.20 0.43
CA GLU A 156 4.46 3.27 1.86
C GLU A 156 5.92 2.94 2.21
N VAL A 157 6.71 2.33 1.30
CA VAL A 157 8.10 1.94 1.60
C VAL A 157 8.96 3.10 2.12
N PRO A 158 8.96 4.31 1.55
CA PRO A 158 9.71 5.44 2.10
C PRO A 158 9.26 5.83 3.51
N VAL A 159 7.95 5.71 3.80
CA VAL A 159 7.36 6.01 5.12
C VAL A 159 7.85 5.02 6.16
N LEU A 160 7.83 3.72 5.82
CA LEU A 160 8.32 2.65 6.69
C LEU A 160 9.81 2.85 7.00
N ASN A 161 10.62 3.10 5.98
CA ASN A 161 12.05 3.37 6.14
C ASN A 161 12.31 4.62 7.00
N GLY A 162 11.48 5.66 6.83
CA GLY A 162 11.55 6.88 7.65
C GLY A 162 11.21 6.62 9.11
N LEU A 163 10.21 5.78 9.40
CA LEU A 163 9.86 5.40 10.76
C LEU A 163 10.99 4.65 11.46
N GLN A 164 11.66 3.73 10.76
CA GLN A 164 12.78 2.96 11.31
C GLN A 164 13.87 3.87 11.89
N ALA A 165 14.18 4.97 11.20
CA ALA A 165 15.18 5.92 11.65
C ALA A 165 14.75 6.73 12.89
N ARG A 166 13.43 6.90 13.08
CA ARG A 166 12.86 7.73 14.17
C ARG A 166 12.49 6.93 15.42
N MET A 167 12.30 5.63 15.29
CA MET A 167 11.87 4.73 16.37
C MET A 167 12.74 3.47 16.39
N PRO A 168 14.05 3.57 16.71
CA PRO A 168 14.97 2.43 16.70
C PRO A 168 14.64 1.38 17.78
N GLU A 169 13.93 1.77 18.83
CA GLU A 169 13.46 0.88 19.91
C GLU A 169 12.31 -0.02 19.45
N LEU A 170 11.58 0.35 18.40
CA LEU A 170 10.45 -0.41 17.88
C LEU A 170 10.97 -1.59 17.04
N ARG A 171 10.47 -2.80 17.28
CA ARG A 171 10.72 -3.90 16.35
C ARG A 171 9.82 -3.73 15.13
N LEU A 172 10.41 -3.91 13.95
CA LEU A 172 9.71 -3.74 12.68
C LEU A 172 9.70 -5.06 11.93
N ALA A 173 8.58 -5.40 11.29
CA ALA A 173 8.44 -6.59 10.48
C ALA A 173 7.54 -6.31 9.27
N ALA A 174 8.03 -6.55 8.06
CA ALA A 174 7.23 -6.55 6.84
C ALA A 174 6.83 -7.99 6.53
N VAL A 175 5.53 -8.26 6.49
CA VAL A 175 4.99 -9.63 6.42
C VAL A 175 4.17 -9.78 5.15
N THR A 176 4.46 -10.82 4.36
CA THR A 176 3.78 -11.06 3.09
C THR A 176 3.50 -12.55 2.87
N PHE A 177 2.48 -12.82 2.06
CA PHE A 177 2.22 -14.18 1.57
C PHE A 177 3.04 -14.52 0.32
N ASP A 178 3.73 -13.56 -0.29
CA ASP A 178 4.58 -13.78 -1.45
C ASP A 178 5.71 -14.75 -1.11
N ASP A 179 6.24 -15.42 -2.13
CA ASP A 179 7.39 -16.27 -1.99
C ASP A 179 8.70 -15.48 -1.75
N GLU A 180 9.75 -16.17 -1.39
CA GLU A 180 11.05 -15.57 -1.08
C GLU A 180 11.65 -14.84 -2.29
N ALA A 181 11.54 -15.39 -3.50
CA ALA A 181 12.11 -14.80 -4.70
C ALA A 181 11.39 -13.47 -5.05
N THR A 182 10.07 -13.45 -4.96
CA THR A 182 9.24 -12.26 -5.17
C THR A 182 9.54 -11.21 -4.10
N SER A 183 9.67 -11.62 -2.85
CA SER A 183 9.99 -10.73 -1.73
C SER A 183 11.39 -10.11 -1.86
N ARG A 184 12.39 -10.86 -2.31
CA ARG A 184 13.74 -10.33 -2.58
C ARG A 184 13.73 -9.29 -3.69
N ARG A 185 12.99 -9.55 -4.79
CA ARG A 185 12.80 -8.55 -5.85
C ARG A 185 12.12 -7.28 -5.31
N PHE A 186 11.06 -7.42 -4.52
CA PHE A 186 10.39 -6.26 -3.92
C PHE A 186 11.34 -5.40 -3.08
N VAL A 187 12.18 -6.02 -2.24
CA VAL A 187 13.20 -5.31 -1.46
C VAL A 187 14.21 -4.60 -2.35
N GLN A 188 14.68 -5.28 -3.39
CA GLN A 188 15.67 -4.75 -4.34
C GLN A 188 15.11 -3.58 -5.15
N ASP A 189 13.88 -3.71 -5.66
CA ASP A 189 13.27 -2.73 -6.56
C ASP A 189 12.78 -1.49 -5.82
N HIS A 190 12.33 -1.64 -4.56
CA HIS A 190 11.71 -0.55 -3.80
C HIS A 190 12.52 -0.09 -2.58
N GLY A 191 13.62 -0.76 -2.25
CA GLY A 191 14.53 -0.35 -1.18
C GLY A 191 13.94 -0.46 0.23
N LEU A 192 13.03 -1.41 0.48
CA LEU A 192 12.51 -1.66 1.83
C LEU A 192 13.63 -2.14 2.76
N ARG A 193 13.79 -1.48 3.91
CA ARG A 193 14.86 -1.77 4.89
C ARG A 193 14.40 -2.62 6.07
N TRP A 194 13.11 -2.85 6.20
CA TRP A 194 12.55 -3.67 7.26
C TRP A 194 12.87 -5.15 7.04
N PRO A 195 13.04 -5.94 8.10
CA PRO A 195 13.07 -7.39 7.96
C PRO A 195 11.79 -7.89 7.29
N VAL A 196 11.95 -8.65 6.20
CA VAL A 196 10.82 -9.17 5.40
C VAL A 196 10.61 -10.64 5.72
N TYR A 197 9.38 -11.00 6.03
CA TYR A 197 8.93 -12.35 6.36
C TYR A 197 7.99 -12.85 5.25
N PRO A 198 8.53 -13.61 4.27
CA PRO A 198 7.76 -14.15 3.16
C PRO A 198 6.95 -15.37 3.60
N GLN A 199 6.10 -15.88 2.67
CA GLN A 199 5.34 -17.13 2.82
C GLN A 199 4.44 -17.19 4.07
N ALA A 200 4.05 -16.01 4.61
CA ALA A 200 3.32 -15.89 5.86
C ALA A 200 1.79 -16.08 5.70
N LYS A 201 1.31 -16.72 4.62
CA LYS A 201 -0.11 -16.89 4.33
C LYS A 201 -0.92 -17.48 5.49
N PRO A 202 -0.48 -18.56 6.17
CA PRO A 202 -1.22 -19.10 7.32
C PRO A 202 -1.38 -18.09 8.46
N PHE A 203 -0.33 -17.31 8.74
CA PHE A 203 -0.35 -16.28 9.78
C PHE A 203 -1.29 -15.13 9.41
N LEU A 204 -1.22 -14.62 8.19
CA LEU A 204 -2.16 -13.59 7.71
C LEU A 204 -3.61 -14.06 7.79
N GLN A 205 -3.88 -15.32 7.46
CA GLN A 205 -5.21 -15.92 7.57
C GLN A 205 -5.68 -16.06 9.02
N SER A 206 -4.79 -16.38 9.97
CA SER A 206 -5.12 -16.49 11.39
C SER A 206 -5.49 -15.12 11.98
N LEU A 207 -4.83 -14.04 11.53
CA LEU A 207 -5.17 -12.67 11.89
C LEU A 207 -6.42 -12.14 11.17
N GLY A 208 -6.85 -12.79 10.08
CA GLY A 208 -7.92 -12.29 9.21
C GLY A 208 -7.49 -11.14 8.30
N VAL A 209 -6.18 -10.98 8.05
CA VAL A 209 -5.67 -9.97 7.12
C VAL A 209 -6.05 -10.36 5.70
N ASN A 210 -6.91 -9.55 5.08
CA ASN A 210 -7.42 -9.74 3.72
C ASN A 210 -7.44 -8.44 2.88
N SER A 211 -6.98 -7.33 3.47
CA SER A 211 -6.84 -6.03 2.83
C SER A 211 -5.41 -5.50 3.05
N PHE A 212 -4.84 -4.86 2.04
CA PHE A 212 -3.47 -4.37 2.02
C PHE A 212 -3.41 -2.94 1.46
N PRO A 213 -2.51 -2.09 2.00
CA PRO A 213 -1.68 -2.33 3.16
C PRO A 213 -2.49 -2.35 4.46
N ALA A 214 -1.97 -3.06 5.45
CA ALA A 214 -2.50 -3.02 6.81
C ALA A 214 -1.37 -3.12 7.83
N PHE A 215 -1.64 -2.70 9.07
CA PHE A 215 -0.67 -2.69 10.16
C PHE A 215 -1.22 -3.44 11.37
N ALA A 216 -0.32 -4.06 12.13
CA ALA A 216 -0.59 -4.52 13.48
C ALA A 216 0.51 -4.03 14.42
N LEU A 217 0.12 -3.39 15.51
CA LEU A 217 1.01 -3.09 16.63
C LEU A 217 0.78 -4.14 17.71
N LEU A 218 1.86 -4.79 18.13
CA LEU A 218 1.86 -5.82 19.17
C LEU A 218 2.61 -5.32 20.40
N SER A 219 2.07 -5.65 21.58
CA SER A 219 2.70 -5.32 22.86
C SER A 219 3.90 -6.22 23.18
N PRO A 220 4.74 -5.85 24.17
CA PRO A 220 5.83 -6.70 24.67
C PRO A 220 5.38 -8.06 25.22
N GLU A 221 4.09 -8.23 25.55
CA GLU A 221 3.49 -9.48 26.01
C GLU A 221 2.93 -10.33 24.88
N GLY A 222 3.04 -9.88 23.62
CA GLY A 222 2.52 -10.57 22.44
C GLY A 222 1.01 -10.41 22.26
N LYS A 223 0.43 -9.31 22.74
CA LYS A 223 -0.97 -8.97 22.52
C LYS A 223 -1.13 -7.97 21.39
N VAL A 224 -2.25 -8.02 20.70
CA VAL A 224 -2.61 -7.02 19.72
C VAL A 224 -2.97 -5.72 20.43
N VAL A 225 -2.22 -4.66 20.18
CA VAL A 225 -2.54 -3.30 20.65
C VAL A 225 -3.50 -2.61 19.68
N SER A 226 -3.20 -2.72 18.39
CA SER A 226 -4.05 -2.20 17.32
C SER A 226 -3.79 -2.98 16.05
N ILE A 227 -4.83 -3.14 15.23
CA ILE A 227 -4.72 -3.77 13.91
C ILE A 227 -5.68 -3.09 12.94
N GLY A 228 -5.22 -2.80 11.73
CA GLY A 228 -6.06 -2.19 10.69
C GLY A 228 -5.26 -1.48 9.62
N PRO A 229 -5.95 -0.98 8.58
CA PRO A 229 -5.35 -0.12 7.58
C PRO A 229 -5.18 1.30 8.13
N LEU A 230 -4.13 2.00 7.68
CA LEU A 230 -3.88 3.42 7.97
C LEU A 230 -4.02 4.23 6.67
N HIS A 231 -5.25 4.38 6.19
CA HIS A 231 -5.54 5.04 4.92
C HIS A 231 -5.08 6.50 4.86
N GLU A 232 -4.95 7.15 6.01
CA GLU A 232 -4.48 8.53 6.14
C GLU A 232 -3.04 8.70 5.70
N LEU A 233 -2.21 7.64 5.76
CA LEU A 233 -0.80 7.70 5.33
C LEU A 233 -0.66 8.15 3.88
N GLN A 234 -1.52 7.64 3.00
CA GLN A 234 -1.46 7.92 1.56
C GLN A 234 -1.92 9.33 1.20
N ARG A 235 -2.60 10.02 2.11
CA ARG A 235 -3.15 11.37 1.91
C ARG A 235 -2.41 12.43 2.72
N SER A 236 -1.49 12.01 3.58
CA SER A 236 -0.76 12.93 4.46
C SER A 236 0.41 13.59 3.73
N GLU A 237 0.58 14.88 3.92
CA GLU A 237 1.79 15.59 3.51
C GLU A 237 3.01 15.22 4.37
N LYS A 238 2.76 14.65 5.56
CA LYS A 238 3.79 14.22 6.52
C LYS A 238 3.55 12.79 7.00
N PRO A 239 3.61 11.80 6.10
CA PRO A 239 3.18 10.44 6.43
C PRO A 239 4.08 9.77 7.47
N VAL A 240 5.37 10.08 7.52
CA VAL A 240 6.28 9.51 8.53
C VAL A 240 5.92 10.00 9.93
N GLU A 241 5.67 11.31 10.09
CA GLU A 241 5.23 11.91 11.35
C GLU A 241 3.87 11.37 11.79
N LEU A 242 2.96 11.16 10.84
CA LEU A 242 1.65 10.59 11.12
C LEU A 242 1.77 9.17 11.64
N LEU A 243 2.54 8.31 10.97
CA LEU A 243 2.76 6.93 11.42
C LEU A 243 3.46 6.87 12.78
N GLN A 244 4.50 7.69 12.98
CA GLN A 244 5.19 7.79 14.27
C GLN A 244 4.22 8.17 15.41
N ARG A 245 3.44 9.21 15.21
CA ARG A 245 2.46 9.68 16.20
C ARG A 245 1.41 8.60 16.49
N TRP A 246 0.88 7.95 15.45
CA TRP A 246 -0.07 6.86 15.61
C TRP A 246 0.51 5.74 16.47
N VAL A 247 1.74 5.29 16.20
CA VAL A 247 2.40 4.25 17.00
C VAL A 247 2.57 4.70 18.45
N GLN A 248 3.06 5.93 18.69
CA GLN A 248 3.25 6.48 20.03
C GLN A 248 1.94 6.57 20.82
N GLU A 249 0.86 7.01 20.17
CA GLU A 249 -0.47 7.07 20.79
C GLU A 249 -1.00 5.70 21.16
N GLN A 250 -0.81 4.68 20.30
CA GLN A 250 -1.24 3.32 20.62
C GLN A 250 -0.42 2.75 21.79
N ILE A 251 0.88 2.95 21.82
CA ILE A 251 1.77 2.52 22.92
C ILE A 251 1.34 3.21 24.24
N ALA A 252 1.10 4.50 24.22
CA ALA A 252 0.68 5.24 25.41
C ALA A 252 -0.66 4.74 25.96
N ARG A 253 -1.62 4.44 25.06
CA ARG A 253 -2.92 3.87 25.47
C ARG A 253 -2.81 2.47 26.03
N ASP A 254 -1.88 1.67 25.53
CA ASP A 254 -1.65 0.31 26.03
C ASP A 254 -0.98 0.33 27.40
N ALA A 255 0.08 1.15 27.57
CA ALA A 255 0.77 1.33 28.85
C ALA A 255 -0.12 1.93 29.95
N GLY A 256 -1.11 2.74 29.60
CA GLY A 256 -2.07 3.30 30.58
C GLY A 256 -3.18 2.34 31.02
N LYS A 257 -3.22 1.11 30.48
CA LYS A 257 -4.17 0.04 30.87
C LYS A 257 -3.59 -0.96 31.85
N THR A 258 -2.28 -0.90 32.10
CA THR A 258 -1.55 -1.71 33.07
C THR A 258 -1.41 -0.96 34.38
#